data_4c68da27e9df1256bcc8c184b43a4905
#
_entry.id   4c68da27e9df1256bcc8c184b43a4905
#
_cell.length_a   1.000
_cell.length_b   1.000
_cell.length_c   1.000
_cell.angle_alpha   90.00
_cell.angle_beta   90.00
_cell.angle_gamma   90.00
#
_symmetry.space_group_name_H-M   'P 1'
#
loop_
_entity.id
_entity.type
_entity.pdbx_description
1 polymer ?
#
loop_
_entity_poly.entity_id
_entity_poly.type
_entity_poly.pdbx_seq_one_letter_code
_entity_poly.pdbx_strand_id
1 'polypeptide(L)'
;MANYLIYPTRVMRITQTYLGSTSHYPHTTGTPKDYPIDEACTDAGREWLYCPCDEMELIRIYGVGNGGTNTIWLQSTSKVDFADSTRGYFTLQVTHPDDSDLERLSVGQKFVRGEKICREGTDVATGNHLHQSGGKGTVTGNGWVLNSNGKWVLSTTDGPEKPENLFFLDKAFTKVSDSKGLVFRPLPENGGKVTDKSKKKQKKTDLTGNYKVTKASVLNVRTGPGTEYPYLKFDELSKDAQSQVLKLWGVKMNGYVKGTVFTVTETKNGWGKSPSGWVSLEYCEKK
;
A
#
# COMPACT_ATOMS: atom_id res chain seq x y z
N MET A 1 14.72 11.20 15.98
CA MET A 1 15.60 10.32 15.18
C MET A 1 15.48 10.76 13.72
N ALA A 2 16.50 10.50 12.88
CA ALA A 2 16.42 10.83 11.46
C ALA A 2 15.39 9.94 10.76
N ASN A 3 14.54 10.52 9.92
CA ASN A 3 13.52 9.82 9.13
C ASN A 3 13.97 9.79 7.66
N TYR A 4 14.99 8.98 7.35
CA TYR A 4 15.53 8.87 6.00
C TYR A 4 14.51 8.24 5.05
N LEU A 5 14.39 8.82 3.85
CA LEU A 5 13.60 8.26 2.77
C LEU A 5 14.44 7.22 2.02
N ILE A 6 14.08 5.94 2.12
CA ILE A 6 14.80 4.85 1.46
C ILE A 6 14.10 4.42 0.17
N TYR A 7 14.82 3.75 -0.72
CA TYR A 7 14.26 3.21 -1.95
C TYR A 7 13.12 2.22 -1.64
N PRO A 8 11.96 2.30 -2.36
CA PRO A 8 10.72 1.67 -1.88
C PRO A 8 10.54 0.19 -2.26
N THR A 9 11.48 -0.43 -2.99
CA THR A 9 11.38 -1.84 -3.39
C THR A 9 12.56 -2.69 -2.88
N ARG A 10 12.36 -4.00 -2.75
CA ARG A 10 13.44 -4.91 -2.31
C ARG A 10 14.40 -5.27 -3.44
N VAL A 11 13.95 -5.18 -4.67
CA VAL A 11 14.78 -5.33 -5.86
C VAL A 11 14.63 -4.07 -6.70
N MET A 12 15.70 -3.32 -6.87
CA MET A 12 15.74 -2.21 -7.81
C MET A 12 16.08 -2.76 -9.20
N ARG A 13 15.10 -2.79 -10.08
CA ARG A 13 15.28 -3.07 -11.51
C ARG A 13 14.50 -2.04 -12.31
N ILE A 14 15.14 -0.94 -12.57
CA ILE A 14 14.58 0.14 -13.37
C ILE A 14 14.58 -0.31 -14.84
N THR A 15 13.42 -0.29 -15.48
CA THR A 15 13.26 -0.63 -16.90
C THR A 15 13.27 0.61 -17.76
N GLN A 16 12.76 1.74 -17.25
CA GLN A 16 12.81 3.03 -17.91
C GLN A 16 13.04 4.14 -16.88
N THR A 17 13.97 5.06 -17.20
CA THR A 17 14.22 6.24 -16.39
C THR A 17 13.44 7.45 -16.90
N TYR A 18 13.40 8.52 -16.15
CA TYR A 18 12.91 9.82 -16.59
C TYR A 18 13.73 10.43 -17.75
N LEU A 19 14.92 9.89 -18.06
CA LEU A 19 15.73 10.22 -19.24
C LEU A 19 15.33 9.40 -20.46
N GLY A 20 14.41 8.46 -20.33
CA GLY A 20 13.93 7.60 -21.42
C GLY A 20 13.26 8.38 -22.54
N SER A 21 13.39 7.86 -23.74
CA SER A 21 13.09 8.60 -24.98
C SER A 21 11.61 8.60 -25.40
N THR A 22 10.79 7.72 -24.88
CA THR A 22 9.41 7.52 -25.38
C THR A 22 8.32 8.05 -24.46
N SER A 23 7.91 7.27 -23.49
CA SER A 23 6.76 7.64 -22.64
C SER A 23 7.11 8.69 -21.60
N HIS A 24 8.34 8.69 -21.07
CA HIS A 24 8.78 9.64 -20.04
C HIS A 24 9.30 10.97 -20.59
N TYR A 25 9.78 11.02 -21.82
CA TYR A 25 10.32 12.24 -22.42
C TYR A 25 9.35 13.44 -22.36
N PRO A 26 8.06 13.30 -22.69
CA PRO A 26 7.12 14.42 -22.58
C PRO A 26 6.83 14.89 -21.15
N HIS A 27 7.07 14.04 -20.13
CA HIS A 27 6.95 14.43 -18.72
C HIS A 27 8.13 15.32 -18.29
N THR A 28 9.33 15.03 -18.76
CA THR A 28 10.56 15.69 -18.36
C THR A 28 10.84 16.98 -19.14
N THR A 29 10.29 17.12 -20.34
CA THR A 29 10.49 18.29 -21.23
C THR A 29 9.34 19.31 -21.17
N GLY A 30 8.17 18.91 -20.66
CA GLY A 30 7.04 19.80 -20.42
C GLY A 30 7.25 20.70 -19.18
N THR A 31 6.32 21.65 -18.97
CA THR A 31 6.30 22.49 -17.78
C THR A 31 4.90 22.47 -17.16
N PRO A 32 4.72 22.10 -15.89
CA PRO A 32 5.78 21.61 -14.98
C PRO A 32 6.38 20.28 -15.42
N LYS A 33 7.59 19.99 -14.93
CA LYS A 33 8.30 18.73 -15.20
C LYS A 33 7.93 17.66 -14.17
N ASP A 34 8.13 16.39 -14.56
CA ASP A 34 8.09 15.23 -13.67
C ASP A 34 9.29 14.32 -13.97
N TYR A 35 9.62 13.43 -13.04
CA TYR A 35 10.79 12.55 -13.15
C TYR A 35 10.40 11.08 -12.88
N PRO A 36 9.45 10.51 -13.66
CA PRO A 36 8.99 9.15 -13.44
C PRO A 36 10.08 8.12 -13.74
N ILE A 37 10.00 7.01 -13.04
CA ILE A 37 10.72 5.77 -13.38
C ILE A 37 9.73 4.61 -13.48
N ASP A 38 9.99 3.69 -14.41
CA ASP A 38 9.32 2.39 -14.46
C ASP A 38 10.22 1.34 -13.85
N GLU A 39 9.64 0.51 -13.01
CA GLU A 39 10.33 -0.51 -12.26
C GLU A 39 9.61 -1.85 -12.38
N ALA A 40 10.30 -2.85 -12.93
CA ALA A 40 9.83 -4.24 -13.01
C ALA A 40 10.86 -5.13 -12.32
N CYS A 41 10.70 -5.34 -11.04
CA CYS A 41 11.74 -5.85 -10.15
C CYS A 41 12.11 -7.31 -10.40
N THR A 42 11.16 -8.13 -10.89
CA THR A 42 11.41 -9.55 -11.18
C THR A 42 10.73 -9.96 -12.50
N ASP A 43 11.29 -11.00 -13.16
CA ASP A 43 10.68 -11.57 -14.37
C ASP A 43 9.57 -12.59 -14.03
N ALA A 44 9.57 -13.12 -12.80
CA ALA A 44 8.75 -14.26 -12.40
C ALA A 44 7.56 -13.91 -11.51
N GLY A 45 7.36 -12.63 -11.19
CA GLY A 45 6.32 -12.24 -10.26
C GLY A 45 6.13 -10.74 -10.16
N ARG A 46 5.27 -10.37 -9.23
CA ARG A 46 4.92 -8.99 -8.93
C ARG A 46 5.57 -8.61 -7.61
N GLU A 47 6.55 -7.70 -7.66
CA GLU A 47 7.21 -7.18 -6.46
C GLU A 47 6.29 -6.21 -5.72
N TRP A 48 6.57 -6.05 -4.44
CA TRP A 48 5.85 -5.14 -3.59
C TRP A 48 6.52 -3.75 -3.55
N LEU A 49 5.70 -2.72 -3.61
CA LEU A 49 6.04 -1.41 -3.10
C LEU A 49 5.96 -1.43 -1.57
N TYR A 50 6.95 -0.87 -0.91
CA TYR A 50 7.03 -0.78 0.55
C TYR A 50 7.05 0.67 1.00
N CYS A 51 6.52 0.96 2.18
CA CYS A 51 6.59 2.28 2.78
C CYS A 51 8.06 2.69 3.02
N PRO A 52 8.54 3.78 2.37
CA PRO A 52 9.95 4.13 2.33
C PRO A 52 10.45 4.97 3.51
N CYS A 53 9.56 5.42 4.40
CA CYS A 53 9.88 6.27 5.55
C CYS A 53 9.13 5.82 6.80
N ASP A 54 9.26 6.53 7.92
CA ASP A 54 8.69 6.11 9.20
C ASP A 54 7.18 5.83 9.12
N GLU A 55 6.42 6.72 8.46
CA GLU A 55 4.99 6.52 8.21
C GLU A 55 4.54 7.33 6.97
N MET A 56 3.71 6.70 6.12
CA MET A 56 2.96 7.36 5.04
C MET A 56 1.48 7.10 5.18
N GLU A 57 0.69 8.05 4.70
CA GLU A 57 -0.77 7.95 4.59
C GLU A 57 -1.18 7.90 3.12
N LEU A 58 -2.13 7.04 2.80
CA LEU A 58 -2.75 6.98 1.49
C LEU A 58 -3.74 8.14 1.35
N ILE A 59 -3.39 9.12 0.52
CA ILE A 59 -4.15 10.35 0.36
C ILE A 59 -5.25 10.19 -0.70
N ARG A 60 -5.00 9.38 -1.73
CA ARG A 60 -5.93 9.24 -2.85
C ARG A 60 -5.75 7.91 -3.56
N ILE A 61 -6.87 7.40 -4.07
CA ILE A 61 -6.96 6.29 -5.04
C ILE A 61 -7.74 6.80 -6.25
N TYR A 62 -7.28 6.46 -7.46
CA TYR A 62 -7.95 6.76 -8.72
C TYR A 62 -7.86 5.55 -9.65
N GLY A 63 -8.83 5.39 -10.53
CA GLY A 63 -8.85 4.36 -11.59
C GLY A 63 -9.83 3.24 -11.30
N VAL A 64 -9.76 2.60 -10.15
CA VAL A 64 -10.57 1.42 -9.81
C VAL A 64 -12.04 1.62 -10.16
N GLY A 65 -12.55 0.83 -11.11
CA GLY A 65 -13.94 0.87 -11.56
C GLY A 65 -14.34 2.12 -12.39
N ASN A 66 -13.44 3.05 -12.66
CA ASN A 66 -13.75 4.32 -13.36
C ASN A 66 -13.20 4.38 -14.80
N GLY A 67 -12.55 3.30 -15.28
CA GLY A 67 -11.98 3.24 -16.63
C GLY A 67 -10.74 4.13 -16.83
N GLY A 68 -10.17 4.69 -15.77
CA GLY A 68 -8.90 5.40 -15.78
C GLY A 68 -7.75 4.51 -15.31
N THR A 69 -6.51 4.93 -15.52
CA THR A 69 -5.33 4.20 -15.07
C THR A 69 -5.23 4.19 -13.55
N ASN A 70 -5.14 3.02 -12.97
CA ASN A 70 -5.01 2.85 -11.52
C ASN A 70 -3.81 3.61 -10.97
N THR A 71 -4.08 4.53 -10.05
CA THR A 71 -3.05 5.40 -9.48
C THR A 71 -3.35 5.68 -8.00
N ILE A 72 -2.31 5.64 -7.18
CA ILE A 72 -2.38 6.01 -5.76
C ILE A 72 -1.40 7.14 -5.44
N TRP A 73 -1.75 7.94 -4.44
CA TRP A 73 -0.89 8.96 -3.85
C TRP A 73 -0.70 8.69 -2.38
N LEU A 74 0.54 8.56 -1.98
CA LEU A 74 0.98 8.36 -0.60
C LEU A 74 1.76 9.59 -0.15
N GLN A 75 1.53 10.04 1.06
CA GLN A 75 2.21 11.21 1.62
C GLN A 75 2.81 10.87 2.98
N SER A 76 4.04 11.29 3.23
CA SER A 76 4.66 11.13 4.54
C SER A 76 3.91 11.95 5.60
N THR A 77 3.64 11.35 6.77
CA THR A 77 2.94 12.03 7.87
C THR A 77 3.84 12.95 8.67
N SER A 78 5.14 12.85 8.48
CA SER A 78 6.17 13.71 9.05
C SER A 78 7.24 14.04 8.04
N LYS A 79 8.06 15.07 8.32
CA LYS A 79 9.18 15.42 7.44
C LYS A 79 10.21 14.30 7.37
N VAL A 80 10.68 14.01 6.15
CA VAL A 80 11.72 13.02 5.85
C VAL A 80 13.03 13.69 5.47
N ASP A 81 14.13 12.99 5.64
CA ASP A 81 15.46 13.40 5.21
C ASP A 81 15.71 12.82 3.82
N PHE A 82 15.88 13.67 2.81
CA PHE A 82 16.12 13.32 1.42
C PHE A 82 17.60 13.07 1.12
N ALA A 83 17.88 12.30 0.07
CA ALA A 83 19.23 11.97 -0.35
C ALA A 83 20.04 13.21 -0.80
N ASP A 84 19.40 14.29 -1.24
CA ASP A 84 20.06 15.56 -1.57
C ASP A 84 20.42 16.43 -0.35
N SER A 85 20.25 15.90 0.86
CA SER A 85 20.51 16.55 2.14
C SER A 85 19.49 17.64 2.53
N THR A 86 18.35 17.71 1.85
CA THR A 86 17.21 18.55 2.26
C THR A 86 16.24 17.76 3.12
N ARG A 87 15.29 18.44 3.76
CA ARG A 87 14.27 17.83 4.62
C ARG A 87 12.91 18.47 4.38
N GLY A 88 11.88 17.64 4.19
CA GLY A 88 10.53 18.10 3.91
C GLY A 88 9.50 16.98 3.95
N TYR A 89 8.26 17.30 3.65
CA TYR A 89 7.27 16.25 3.36
C TYR A 89 7.58 15.60 2.02
N PHE A 90 7.16 14.35 1.88
CA PHE A 90 7.34 13.55 0.68
C PHE A 90 6.00 13.04 0.18
N THR A 91 5.81 13.10 -1.13
CA THR A 91 4.67 12.49 -1.82
C THR A 91 5.18 11.48 -2.86
N LEU A 92 4.58 10.30 -2.88
CA LEU A 92 4.81 9.27 -3.89
C LEU A 92 3.52 9.03 -4.66
N GLN A 93 3.58 9.14 -5.97
CA GLN A 93 2.54 8.70 -6.90
C GLN A 93 2.98 7.38 -7.52
N VAL A 94 2.07 6.41 -7.56
CA VAL A 94 2.32 5.08 -8.15
C VAL A 94 1.17 4.71 -9.05
N THR A 95 1.49 4.34 -10.28
CA THR A 95 0.52 3.99 -11.33
C THR A 95 0.72 2.54 -11.75
N HIS A 96 -0.33 1.94 -12.28
CA HIS A 96 -0.48 0.57 -12.79
C HIS A 96 -0.70 -0.58 -11.79
N PRO A 97 -0.81 -0.41 -10.45
CA PRO A 97 -1.30 -1.51 -9.62
C PRO A 97 -2.61 -2.05 -10.15
N ASP A 98 -2.84 -3.36 -10.04
CA ASP A 98 -4.12 -3.96 -10.46
C ASP A 98 -5.25 -3.61 -9.48
N ASP A 99 -6.51 -3.66 -9.95
CA ASP A 99 -7.71 -3.41 -9.12
C ASP A 99 -7.68 -4.20 -7.83
N SER A 100 -7.34 -5.50 -7.89
CA SER A 100 -7.29 -6.39 -6.72
C SER A 100 -6.28 -5.95 -5.65
N ASP A 101 -5.26 -5.16 -6.01
CA ASP A 101 -4.34 -4.56 -5.03
C ASP A 101 -4.92 -3.28 -4.43
N LEU A 102 -5.65 -2.49 -5.23
CA LEU A 102 -6.22 -1.22 -4.77
C LEU A 102 -7.52 -1.39 -3.99
N GLU A 103 -8.36 -2.38 -4.33
CA GLU A 103 -9.64 -2.64 -3.65
C GLU A 103 -9.50 -2.93 -2.14
N ARG A 104 -8.31 -3.36 -1.70
CA ARG A 104 -8.02 -3.61 -0.29
C ARG A 104 -7.43 -2.40 0.45
N LEU A 105 -7.18 -1.31 -0.26
CA LEU A 105 -6.67 -0.07 0.28
C LEU A 105 -7.82 0.90 0.57
N SER A 106 -7.59 1.83 1.48
CA SER A 106 -8.55 2.88 1.84
C SER A 106 -7.83 4.21 2.02
N VAL A 107 -8.39 5.28 1.50
CA VAL A 107 -7.91 6.63 1.75
C VAL A 107 -7.87 6.89 3.27
N GLY A 108 -6.77 7.48 3.75
CA GLY A 108 -6.48 7.63 5.18
C GLY A 108 -5.76 6.43 5.81
N GLN A 109 -5.58 5.32 5.08
CA GLN A 109 -4.80 4.18 5.57
C GLN A 109 -3.33 4.59 5.74
N LYS A 110 -2.74 4.17 6.86
CA LYS A 110 -1.35 4.46 7.19
C LYS A 110 -0.49 3.22 7.08
N PHE A 111 0.73 3.43 6.60
CA PHE A 111 1.75 2.41 6.44
C PHE A 111 3.01 2.84 7.17
N VAL A 112 3.61 1.93 7.91
CA VAL A 112 4.90 2.18 8.58
C VAL A 112 6.05 1.66 7.72
N ARG A 113 7.25 2.18 7.94
CA ARG A 113 8.49 1.81 7.22
C ARG A 113 8.60 0.30 7.00
N GLY A 114 8.79 -0.11 5.73
CA GLY A 114 8.95 -1.50 5.31
C GLY A 114 7.63 -2.29 5.27
N GLU A 115 6.48 -1.68 5.50
CA GLU A 115 5.17 -2.30 5.30
C GLU A 115 4.82 -2.32 3.81
N LYS A 116 4.18 -3.40 3.38
CA LYS A 116 3.73 -3.61 2.00
C LYS A 116 2.52 -2.74 1.69
N ILE A 117 2.54 -2.08 0.54
CA ILE A 117 1.47 -1.18 0.07
C ILE A 117 0.68 -1.82 -1.07
N CYS A 118 1.25 -1.91 -2.25
CA CYS A 118 0.68 -2.55 -3.43
C CYS A 118 1.77 -3.30 -4.19
N ARG A 119 1.40 -4.05 -5.21
CA ARG A 119 2.35 -4.75 -6.08
C ARG A 119 2.45 -4.08 -7.44
N GLU A 120 3.50 -4.41 -8.17
CA GLU A 120 3.56 -4.21 -9.61
C GLU A 120 2.29 -4.74 -10.27
N GLY A 121 1.78 -4.04 -11.25
CA GLY A 121 0.58 -4.43 -11.96
C GLY A 121 0.67 -4.18 -13.46
N THR A 122 -0.42 -4.49 -14.14
CA THR A 122 -0.56 -4.38 -15.60
C THR A 122 -1.70 -3.47 -16.02
N ASP A 123 -2.29 -2.72 -15.09
CA ASP A 123 -3.40 -1.84 -15.43
C ASP A 123 -2.98 -0.82 -16.47
N VAL A 124 -3.60 -0.89 -17.67
CA VAL A 124 -3.28 -0.06 -18.85
C VAL A 124 -1.79 -0.08 -19.23
N ALA A 125 -1.09 -1.20 -18.96
CA ALA A 125 0.33 -1.37 -19.23
C ALA A 125 0.63 -2.66 -20.02
N THR A 126 1.76 -2.69 -20.73
CA THR A 126 2.16 -3.85 -21.55
C THR A 126 2.83 -4.98 -20.77
N GLY A 127 3.15 -4.77 -19.50
CA GLY A 127 3.78 -5.76 -18.62
C GLY A 127 3.77 -5.29 -17.17
N ASN A 128 4.01 -6.20 -16.24
CA ASN A 128 4.08 -5.87 -14.82
C ASN A 128 5.16 -4.84 -14.55
N HIS A 129 4.78 -3.70 -13.99
CA HIS A 129 5.71 -2.70 -13.47
C HIS A 129 5.00 -1.73 -12.51
N LEU A 130 5.78 -0.94 -11.82
CA LEU A 130 5.34 0.29 -11.15
C LEU A 130 5.86 1.47 -11.96
N HIS A 131 4.96 2.33 -12.40
CA HIS A 131 5.31 3.68 -12.84
C HIS A 131 5.22 4.57 -11.61
N GLN A 132 6.34 5.15 -11.18
CA GLN A 132 6.38 5.93 -9.95
C GLN A 132 7.04 7.29 -10.15
N SER A 133 6.39 8.31 -9.56
CA SER A 133 6.90 9.68 -9.48
C SER A 133 6.96 10.12 -8.04
N GLY A 134 8.07 10.70 -7.62
CA GLY A 134 8.26 11.28 -6.30
C GLY A 134 8.31 12.79 -6.34
N GLY A 135 7.78 13.43 -5.28
CA GLY A 135 7.83 14.89 -5.15
C GLY A 135 8.06 15.32 -3.70
N LYS A 136 8.66 16.51 -3.55
CA LYS A 136 8.79 17.17 -2.25
C LYS A 136 7.51 17.92 -1.92
N GLY A 137 7.19 18.03 -0.64
CA GLY A 137 5.98 18.69 -0.16
C GLY A 137 4.76 17.78 -0.11
N THR A 138 3.61 18.37 0.01
CA THR A 138 2.30 17.72 0.11
C THR A 138 1.55 17.77 -1.21
N VAL A 139 0.65 16.82 -1.41
CA VAL A 139 -0.23 16.78 -2.59
C VAL A 139 -0.97 18.11 -2.76
N THR A 140 -1.03 18.62 -3.99
CA THR A 140 -1.85 19.79 -4.35
C THR A 140 -2.95 19.42 -5.32
N GLY A 141 -4.12 20.05 -5.18
CA GLY A 141 -5.28 19.82 -6.03
C GLY A 141 -5.66 18.33 -6.09
N ASN A 142 -5.73 17.81 -7.30
CA ASN A 142 -6.03 16.40 -7.55
C ASN A 142 -4.81 15.46 -7.53
N GLY A 143 -3.63 15.95 -7.13
CA GLY A 143 -2.39 15.17 -7.10
C GLY A 143 -1.64 15.16 -8.44
N TRP A 144 -2.20 15.73 -9.48
CA TRP A 144 -1.58 15.91 -10.79
C TRP A 144 -2.02 17.21 -11.46
N VAL A 145 -1.22 17.63 -12.42
CA VAL A 145 -1.47 18.79 -13.28
C VAL A 145 -1.06 18.47 -14.72
N LEU A 146 -1.75 19.02 -15.68
CA LEU A 146 -1.38 18.89 -17.10
C LEU A 146 -0.17 19.77 -17.40
N ASN A 147 0.91 19.19 -17.92
CA ASN A 147 2.07 19.99 -18.35
C ASN A 147 1.90 20.53 -19.78
N SER A 148 2.84 21.37 -20.22
CA SER A 148 2.81 21.99 -21.57
C SER A 148 2.87 20.98 -22.73
N ASN A 149 3.24 19.72 -22.47
CA ASN A 149 3.26 18.65 -23.47
C ASN A 149 2.00 17.75 -23.38
N GLY A 150 0.96 18.20 -22.65
CA GLY A 150 -0.30 17.46 -22.51
C GLY A 150 -0.17 16.18 -21.69
N LYS A 151 0.82 16.08 -20.78
CA LYS A 151 0.99 14.93 -19.87
C LYS A 151 0.58 15.27 -18.47
N TRP A 152 -0.13 14.36 -17.82
CA TRP A 152 -0.42 14.44 -16.41
C TRP A 152 0.85 14.14 -15.62
N VAL A 153 1.26 15.07 -14.76
CA VAL A 153 2.47 15.01 -13.96
C VAL A 153 2.13 15.21 -12.48
N LEU A 154 2.92 14.64 -11.59
CA LEU A 154 2.73 14.75 -10.14
C LEU A 154 2.68 16.24 -9.73
N SER A 155 1.73 16.57 -8.84
CA SER A 155 1.57 17.93 -8.31
C SER A 155 1.69 17.96 -6.79
N THR A 156 2.74 18.64 -6.31
CA THR A 156 3.02 18.83 -4.89
C THR A 156 3.42 20.28 -4.62
N THR A 157 3.41 20.69 -3.35
CA THR A 157 3.75 22.07 -2.95
C THR A 157 5.15 22.51 -3.35
N ASP A 158 6.13 21.59 -3.35
CA ASP A 158 7.54 21.88 -3.66
C ASP A 158 7.99 21.25 -5.00
N GLY A 159 7.08 20.54 -5.67
CA GLY A 159 7.26 19.98 -7.01
C GLY A 159 7.85 18.56 -7.04
N PRO A 160 7.74 17.90 -8.20
CA PRO A 160 8.39 16.61 -8.47
C PRO A 160 9.90 16.72 -8.43
N GLU A 161 10.56 15.64 -8.01
CA GLU A 161 12.01 15.59 -7.85
C GLU A 161 12.56 14.25 -8.39
N LYS A 162 13.83 14.27 -8.81
CA LYS A 162 14.54 13.09 -9.31
C LYS A 162 14.66 12.02 -8.22
N PRO A 163 14.45 10.73 -8.55
CA PRO A 163 14.48 9.67 -7.57
C PRO A 163 15.81 9.57 -6.81
N GLU A 164 16.96 9.84 -7.47
CA GLU A 164 18.28 9.83 -6.83
C GLU A 164 18.53 10.99 -5.86
N ASN A 165 17.75 12.08 -5.95
CA ASN A 165 17.74 13.16 -4.98
C ASN A 165 16.83 12.89 -3.78
N LEU A 166 15.81 12.05 -3.99
CA LEU A 166 14.83 11.68 -2.97
C LEU A 166 15.32 10.54 -2.10
N PHE A 167 15.68 9.41 -2.72
CA PHE A 167 15.87 8.14 -2.02
C PHE A 167 17.32 7.84 -1.69
N PHE A 168 17.55 7.42 -0.45
CA PHE A 168 18.76 6.70 -0.07
C PHE A 168 18.66 5.22 -0.46
N LEU A 169 19.78 4.63 -0.83
CA LEU A 169 19.92 3.19 -1.04
C LEU A 169 20.31 2.50 0.26
N ASP A 170 19.37 1.79 0.87
CA ASP A 170 19.66 0.84 1.95
C ASP A 170 19.98 -0.53 1.35
N LYS A 171 21.26 -0.89 1.28
CA LYS A 171 21.72 -2.16 0.73
C LYS A 171 21.28 -3.38 1.56
N ALA A 172 20.85 -3.19 2.80
CA ALA A 172 20.28 -4.27 3.62
C ALA A 172 18.81 -4.53 3.27
N PHE A 173 18.14 -3.53 2.68
CA PHE A 173 16.75 -3.61 2.27
C PHE A 173 16.60 -3.87 0.76
N THR A 174 17.34 -3.12 -0.08
CA THR A 174 17.21 -3.13 -1.54
C THR A 174 18.44 -3.76 -2.21
N LYS A 175 18.22 -4.83 -2.99
CA LYS A 175 19.21 -5.39 -3.91
C LYS A 175 19.12 -4.64 -5.24
N VAL A 176 20.21 -4.04 -5.68
CA VAL A 176 20.30 -3.41 -7.01
C VAL A 176 20.54 -4.48 -8.06
N SER A 177 19.60 -4.65 -8.97
CA SER A 177 19.71 -5.49 -10.16
C SER A 177 20.09 -4.64 -11.38
N ASP A 178 19.37 -3.54 -11.61
CA ASP A 178 19.65 -2.57 -12.69
C ASP A 178 19.13 -1.18 -12.27
N SER A 179 20.00 -0.18 -12.18
CA SER A 179 19.61 1.21 -11.91
C SER A 179 19.51 2.08 -13.16
N LYS A 180 19.75 1.52 -14.35
CA LYS A 180 19.83 2.26 -15.63
C LYS A 180 20.75 3.50 -15.57
N GLY A 181 21.82 3.39 -14.80
CA GLY A 181 22.82 4.46 -14.65
C GLY A 181 22.45 5.54 -13.63
N LEU A 182 21.30 5.47 -12.97
CA LEU A 182 21.00 6.34 -11.84
C LEU A 182 21.88 5.97 -10.63
N VAL A 183 22.38 6.98 -9.94
CA VAL A 183 23.32 6.82 -8.81
C VAL A 183 22.64 7.27 -7.53
N PHE A 184 22.29 6.32 -6.69
CA PHE A 184 21.66 6.58 -5.39
C PHE A 184 22.71 6.67 -4.28
N ARG A 185 22.56 7.64 -3.40
CA ARG A 185 23.40 7.75 -2.20
C ARG A 185 23.14 6.57 -1.26
N PRO A 186 24.19 5.97 -0.65
CA PRO A 186 23.98 4.97 0.38
C PRO A 186 23.29 5.59 1.60
N LEU A 187 22.50 4.80 2.30
CA LEU A 187 21.93 5.19 3.58
C LEU A 187 23.07 5.50 4.57
N PRO A 188 23.05 6.65 5.28
CA PRO A 188 24.05 6.95 6.28
C PRO A 188 24.15 5.88 7.38
N GLU A 189 25.34 5.51 7.81
CA GLU A 189 25.59 4.43 8.80
C GLU A 189 24.84 4.63 10.12
N ASN A 190 24.57 5.89 10.50
CA ASN A 190 23.73 6.24 11.64
C ASN A 190 22.22 6.34 11.30
N GLY A 191 21.86 6.15 10.05
CA GLY A 191 20.49 6.03 9.62
C GLY A 191 19.92 4.74 10.21
N GLY A 192 18.85 4.86 11.00
CA GLY A 192 18.25 3.73 11.68
C GLY A 192 18.09 2.55 10.73
N LYS A 193 18.72 1.43 11.05
CA LYS A 193 18.57 0.18 10.29
C LYS A 193 17.10 -0.02 10.03
N VAL A 194 16.73 -0.16 8.76
CA VAL A 194 15.42 -0.72 8.40
C VAL A 194 15.44 -2.13 8.96
N THR A 195 15.03 -2.24 10.21
CA THR A 195 14.71 -3.55 10.75
C THR A 195 13.51 -4.00 9.93
N ASP A 196 13.70 -5.07 9.19
CA ASP A 196 12.61 -5.81 8.57
C ASP A 196 11.54 -6.06 9.65
N LYS A 197 10.57 -5.15 9.76
CA LYS A 197 9.46 -5.31 10.70
C LYS A 197 8.57 -6.48 10.29
N SER A 198 8.79 -7.03 9.08
CA SER A 198 8.21 -8.33 8.70
C SER A 198 8.80 -9.48 9.54
N LYS A 199 9.97 -9.26 10.20
CA LYS A 199 10.61 -10.18 11.18
C LYS A 199 10.59 -9.65 12.62
N LYS A 200 10.00 -8.51 12.94
CA LYS A 200 9.52 -8.40 14.30
C LYS A 200 8.57 -9.56 14.45
N LYS A 201 9.02 -10.62 15.14
CA LYS A 201 8.10 -11.37 15.97
C LYS A 201 7.18 -10.30 16.54
N GLN A 202 6.00 -10.15 15.93
CA GLN A 202 4.90 -9.56 16.66
C GLN A 202 5.03 -10.25 18.00
N LYS A 203 5.33 -9.50 19.03
CA LYS A 203 5.03 -9.94 20.39
C LYS A 203 3.60 -10.36 20.19
N LYS A 204 3.39 -11.68 20.13
CA LYS A 204 2.12 -12.29 19.77
C LYS A 204 1.18 -11.73 20.82
N THR A 205 0.62 -10.58 20.51
CA THR A 205 -0.50 -10.07 21.28
C THR A 205 -1.49 -11.16 21.07
N ASP A 206 -1.76 -11.93 22.09
CA ASP A 206 -2.68 -13.02 22.00
C ASP A 206 -4.05 -12.42 21.65
N LEU A 207 -4.31 -12.38 20.34
CA LEU A 207 -5.55 -11.88 19.77
C LEU A 207 -6.63 -12.97 19.82
N THR A 208 -6.38 -14.12 20.45
CA THR A 208 -7.41 -15.09 20.77
C THR A 208 -8.31 -14.56 21.88
N GLY A 209 -9.49 -15.08 22.01
CA GLY A 209 -10.48 -14.68 23.02
C GLY A 209 -11.82 -14.24 22.42
N ASN A 210 -12.64 -13.62 23.25
CA ASN A 210 -13.99 -13.23 22.85
C ASN A 210 -14.00 -11.90 22.11
N TYR A 211 -14.78 -11.86 21.03
CA TYR A 211 -14.98 -10.68 20.19
C TYR A 211 -16.47 -10.41 19.97
N LYS A 212 -16.78 -9.16 19.64
CA LYS A 212 -18.13 -8.71 19.26
C LYS A 212 -18.04 -7.92 17.97
N VAL A 213 -18.93 -8.21 17.01
CA VAL A 213 -19.07 -7.39 15.78
C VAL A 213 -19.64 -6.02 16.16
N THR A 214 -18.89 -4.95 15.85
CA THR A 214 -19.27 -3.58 16.24
C THR A 214 -19.34 -2.61 15.05
N LYS A 215 -18.48 -2.80 14.04
CA LYS A 215 -18.31 -1.84 12.94
C LYS A 215 -19.00 -2.26 11.63
N ALA A 216 -19.49 -3.48 11.51
CA ALA A 216 -20.22 -3.96 10.32
C ALA A 216 -21.66 -4.30 10.68
N SER A 217 -22.61 -3.99 9.79
CA SER A 217 -24.00 -4.45 9.92
C SER A 217 -24.07 -5.98 9.74
N VAL A 218 -23.41 -6.50 8.70
CA VAL A 218 -23.19 -7.92 8.47
C VAL A 218 -21.72 -8.12 8.15
N LEU A 219 -21.05 -9.01 8.87
CA LEU A 219 -19.65 -9.38 8.68
C LEU A 219 -19.58 -10.76 8.03
N ASN A 220 -18.99 -10.84 6.85
CA ASN A 220 -18.78 -12.11 6.15
C ASN A 220 -17.91 -13.05 6.98
N VAL A 221 -18.38 -14.30 7.13
CA VAL A 221 -17.59 -15.41 7.65
C VAL A 221 -17.07 -16.21 6.46
N ARG A 222 -15.78 -16.47 6.39
CA ARG A 222 -15.13 -17.06 5.22
C ARG A 222 -14.48 -18.41 5.54
N THR A 223 -14.20 -19.20 4.50
CA THR A 223 -13.55 -20.51 4.65
C THR A 223 -12.04 -20.38 4.98
N GLY A 224 -11.44 -19.22 4.77
CA GLY A 224 -10.03 -18.92 5.03
C GLY A 224 -9.76 -17.47 5.42
N PRO A 225 -8.53 -17.15 5.86
CA PRO A 225 -8.15 -15.84 6.39
C PRO A 225 -7.78 -14.86 5.27
N GLY A 226 -8.76 -14.38 4.52
CA GLY A 226 -8.59 -13.43 3.41
C GLY A 226 -9.90 -13.20 2.65
N THR A 227 -9.96 -12.13 1.88
CA THR A 227 -11.11 -11.78 1.05
C THR A 227 -11.23 -12.68 -0.19
N GLU A 228 -10.17 -13.34 -0.59
CA GLU A 228 -10.09 -14.32 -1.67
C GLU A 228 -10.80 -15.65 -1.35
N TYR A 229 -11.09 -15.93 -0.07
CA TYR A 229 -11.80 -17.12 0.34
C TYR A 229 -13.33 -16.93 0.26
N PRO A 230 -14.09 -17.96 -0.19
CA PRO A 230 -15.54 -17.90 -0.24
C PRO A 230 -16.15 -17.58 1.14
N TYR A 231 -17.22 -16.79 1.15
CA TYR A 231 -17.99 -16.57 2.38
C TYR A 231 -19.07 -17.64 2.56
N LEU A 232 -19.38 -17.92 3.81
CA LEU A 232 -20.38 -18.92 4.21
C LEU A 232 -21.78 -18.33 4.15
N LYS A 233 -22.74 -19.17 3.74
CA LYS A 233 -24.17 -18.87 3.83
C LYS A 233 -24.67 -19.10 5.26
N PHE A 234 -25.87 -18.60 5.58
CA PHE A 234 -26.45 -18.71 6.91
C PHE A 234 -26.47 -20.14 7.44
N ASP A 235 -26.89 -21.10 6.62
CA ASP A 235 -27.05 -22.51 7.03
C ASP A 235 -25.67 -23.21 7.25
N GLU A 236 -24.59 -22.63 6.80
CA GLU A 236 -23.22 -23.10 6.99
C GLU A 236 -22.53 -22.49 8.24
N LEU A 237 -23.18 -21.51 8.88
CA LEU A 237 -22.69 -20.94 10.15
C LEU A 237 -22.92 -21.96 11.29
N SER A 238 -22.14 -21.82 12.37
CA SER A 238 -22.35 -22.60 13.58
C SER A 238 -23.78 -22.38 14.15
N LYS A 239 -24.34 -23.36 14.82
CA LYS A 239 -25.71 -23.28 15.40
C LYS A 239 -25.86 -22.11 16.37
N ASP A 240 -24.84 -21.83 17.16
CA ASP A 240 -24.82 -20.66 18.04
C ASP A 240 -24.87 -19.34 17.26
N ALA A 241 -24.07 -19.22 16.19
CA ALA A 241 -24.09 -18.04 15.33
C ALA A 241 -25.44 -17.85 14.62
N GLN A 242 -26.03 -18.91 14.10
CA GLN A 242 -27.39 -18.89 13.51
C GLN A 242 -28.44 -18.39 14.53
N SER A 243 -28.37 -18.89 15.75
CA SER A 243 -29.26 -18.47 16.83
C SER A 243 -29.07 -16.98 17.18
N GLN A 244 -27.85 -16.53 17.30
CA GLN A 244 -27.56 -15.11 17.57
C GLN A 244 -28.03 -14.20 16.42
N VAL A 245 -27.81 -14.58 15.17
CA VAL A 245 -28.28 -13.82 14.00
C VAL A 245 -29.79 -13.66 14.01
N LEU A 246 -30.52 -14.73 14.21
CA LEU A 246 -32.01 -14.71 14.29
C LEU A 246 -32.49 -13.88 15.49
N LYS A 247 -31.84 -14.00 16.66
CA LYS A 247 -32.21 -13.23 17.86
C LYS A 247 -31.94 -11.71 17.68
N LEU A 248 -30.85 -11.34 17.01
CA LEU A 248 -30.44 -9.95 16.86
C LEU A 248 -31.16 -9.25 15.69
N TRP A 249 -31.46 -9.96 14.61
CA TRP A 249 -31.98 -9.35 13.38
C TRP A 249 -33.35 -9.91 12.93
N GLY A 250 -33.80 -11.02 13.48
CA GLY A 250 -35.12 -11.64 13.15
C GLY A 250 -35.17 -12.35 11.79
N VAL A 251 -34.11 -12.26 10.97
CA VAL A 251 -34.01 -12.84 9.63
C VAL A 251 -32.68 -13.55 9.42
N LYS A 252 -32.63 -14.52 8.50
CA LYS A 252 -31.41 -15.21 8.12
C LYS A 252 -30.46 -14.25 7.35
N MET A 253 -29.22 -14.15 7.78
CA MET A 253 -28.17 -13.34 7.15
C MET A 253 -26.93 -14.19 6.90
N ASN A 254 -26.27 -14.01 5.74
CA ASN A 254 -25.06 -14.75 5.36
C ASN A 254 -23.82 -14.11 6.01
N GLY A 255 -23.65 -14.34 7.31
CA GLY A 255 -22.55 -13.79 8.10
C GLY A 255 -22.95 -13.46 9.53
N TYR A 256 -22.01 -12.89 10.28
CA TYR A 256 -22.26 -12.40 11.63
C TYR A 256 -22.83 -10.99 11.59
N VAL A 257 -23.92 -10.77 12.25
CA VAL A 257 -24.57 -9.45 12.32
C VAL A 257 -23.98 -8.60 13.45
N LYS A 258 -24.16 -7.29 13.37
CA LYS A 258 -23.76 -6.37 14.43
C LYS A 258 -24.31 -6.85 15.79
N GLY A 259 -23.44 -6.99 16.77
CA GLY A 259 -23.77 -7.51 18.09
C GLY A 259 -23.43 -8.98 18.30
N THR A 260 -23.22 -9.80 17.23
CA THR A 260 -22.79 -11.19 17.37
C THR A 260 -21.49 -11.30 18.18
N VAL A 261 -21.48 -12.20 19.16
CA VAL A 261 -20.33 -12.51 20.01
C VAL A 261 -19.79 -13.88 19.65
N PHE A 262 -18.47 -14.01 19.52
CA PHE A 262 -17.81 -15.25 19.15
C PHE A 262 -16.41 -15.34 19.74
N THR A 263 -15.89 -16.56 19.89
CA THR A 263 -14.52 -16.78 20.36
C THR A 263 -13.56 -16.96 19.18
N VAL A 264 -12.47 -16.24 19.20
CA VAL A 264 -11.35 -16.41 18.25
C VAL A 264 -10.32 -17.35 18.86
N THR A 265 -10.05 -18.47 18.18
CA THR A 265 -9.11 -19.52 18.61
C THR A 265 -7.77 -19.45 17.92
N GLU A 266 -7.70 -18.79 16.75
CA GLU A 266 -6.50 -18.64 15.92
C GLU A 266 -6.56 -17.30 15.22
N THR A 267 -5.40 -16.66 15.00
CA THR A 267 -5.34 -15.41 14.23
C THR A 267 -4.28 -15.48 13.13
N LYS A 268 -4.59 -14.90 11.97
CA LYS A 268 -3.68 -14.79 10.83
C LYS A 268 -3.99 -13.52 10.04
N ASN A 269 -2.99 -12.67 9.85
CA ASN A 269 -3.08 -11.45 9.01
C ASN A 269 -4.31 -10.57 9.30
N GLY A 270 -4.62 -10.30 10.57
CA GLY A 270 -5.80 -9.50 10.96
C GLY A 270 -7.13 -10.27 10.94
N TRP A 271 -7.14 -11.54 10.53
CA TRP A 271 -8.30 -12.43 10.56
C TRP A 271 -8.30 -13.29 11.82
N GLY A 272 -9.48 -13.53 12.38
CA GLY A 272 -9.70 -14.42 13.51
C GLY A 272 -10.54 -15.63 13.11
N LYS A 273 -10.11 -16.83 13.53
CA LYS A 273 -10.85 -18.07 13.32
C LYS A 273 -11.89 -18.22 14.41
N SER A 274 -13.14 -18.11 14.02
CA SER A 274 -14.33 -18.32 14.87
C SER A 274 -14.88 -19.75 14.69
N PRO A 275 -15.86 -20.18 15.50
CA PRO A 275 -16.51 -21.49 15.34
C PRO A 275 -17.14 -21.74 13.96
N SER A 276 -17.56 -20.69 13.25
CA SER A 276 -18.10 -20.82 11.89
C SER A 276 -17.02 -20.77 10.80
N GLY A 277 -15.94 -20.04 11.01
CA GLY A 277 -14.90 -19.79 10.01
C GLY A 277 -14.10 -18.54 10.32
N TRP A 278 -13.49 -17.94 9.31
CA TRP A 278 -12.61 -16.78 9.46
C TRP A 278 -13.38 -15.46 9.29
N VAL A 279 -13.11 -14.51 10.16
CA VAL A 279 -13.69 -13.16 10.14
C VAL A 279 -12.60 -12.12 10.24
N SER A 280 -12.75 -10.96 9.58
CA SER A 280 -11.84 -9.84 9.75
C SER A 280 -12.05 -9.19 11.12
N LEU A 281 -10.98 -9.14 11.94
CA LEU A 281 -11.02 -8.57 13.30
C LEU A 281 -11.10 -7.04 13.32
N GLU A 282 -10.84 -6.41 12.20
CA GLU A 282 -10.97 -4.95 12.00
C GLU A 282 -12.41 -4.45 12.28
N TYR A 283 -13.42 -5.29 12.00
CA TYR A 283 -14.84 -4.98 12.24
C TYR A 283 -15.34 -5.40 13.63
N CYS A 284 -14.43 -5.82 14.51
CA CYS A 284 -14.74 -6.40 15.79
C CYS A 284 -14.00 -5.71 16.92
N GLU A 285 -14.57 -5.77 18.12
CA GLU A 285 -13.91 -5.36 19.36
C GLU A 285 -13.68 -6.58 20.25
N LYS A 286 -12.49 -6.69 20.83
CA LYS A 286 -12.17 -7.72 21.83
C LYS A 286 -12.90 -7.39 23.12
N LYS A 287 -13.56 -8.39 23.72
CA LYS A 287 -14.25 -8.28 25.00
C LYS A 287 -13.34 -8.58 26.17
#